data_c425d678f070605f21d3dbc4e6e5c561
#
_entry.id   c425d678f070605f21d3dbc4e6e5c561
#
_cell.length_a   1.000
_cell.length_b   1.000
_cell.length_c   1.000
_cell.angle_alpha   90.00
_cell.angle_beta   90.00
_cell.angle_gamma   90.00
#
_symmetry.space_group_name_H-M   'P 1'
#
loop_
_entity.id
_entity.type
_entity.pdbx_description
1 polymer ?
#
loop_
_entity_poly.entity_id
_entity_poly.type
_entity_poly.pdbx_seq_one_letter_code
_entity_poly.pdbx_strand_id
1 'polypeptide(L)'
;LVVMMIVMNLMGVDQDKQRVAIGVAKAIQQKSANSAPAEAGAGINDESRVFISQILRSTENVWSDQFKQHVEGSGYTPPKLIIFGGSVDTGCGRGSAEMGPFYWPADSRVYIDPAFFDELATRHKAGGDFAQAYVIAHEVAHHVQNLTGYSDRVNQVRSQRDETMKNQMSVRLELQ
;
A
#
# COMPACT_ATOMS: atom_id res chain seq x y z
N LEU A 1 10.34 5.47 9.34
CA LEU A 1 9.53 5.28 10.56
C LEU A 1 9.58 6.50 11.49
N VAL A 2 10.76 6.98 11.87
CA VAL A 2 10.94 8.15 12.77
C VAL A 2 10.33 9.42 12.15
N VAL A 3 10.55 9.68 10.88
CA VAL A 3 10.02 10.86 10.18
C VAL A 3 8.49 10.80 10.08
N MET A 4 7.92 9.62 9.81
CA MET A 4 6.47 9.40 9.83
C MET A 4 5.86 9.72 11.20
N MET A 5 6.53 9.36 12.30
CA MET A 5 6.10 9.73 13.66
C MET A 5 6.12 11.25 13.87
N ILE A 6 7.15 11.93 13.38
CA ILE A 6 7.30 13.39 13.51
C ILE A 6 6.20 14.12 12.72
N VAL A 7 5.94 13.71 11.48
CA VAL A 7 4.90 14.30 10.64
C VAL A 7 3.52 14.09 11.24
N MET A 8 3.19 12.87 11.70
CA MET A 8 1.93 12.58 12.36
C MET A 8 1.73 13.37 13.67
N ASN A 9 2.82 13.58 14.42
CA ASN A 9 2.78 14.40 15.63
C ASN A 9 2.54 15.88 15.31
N LEU A 10 3.16 16.41 14.27
CA LEU A 10 2.94 17.78 13.78
C LEU A 10 1.53 18.01 13.22
N MET A 11 0.90 16.97 12.70
CA MET A 11 -0.48 17.01 12.20
C MET A 11 -1.54 16.74 13.28
N GLY A 12 -1.15 16.59 14.54
CA GLY A 12 -2.07 16.38 15.67
C GLY A 12 -2.75 15.01 15.66
N VAL A 13 -2.20 14.03 14.97
CA VAL A 13 -2.72 12.66 14.95
C VAL A 13 -2.49 12.01 16.31
N ASP A 14 -3.54 11.45 16.87
CA ASP A 14 -3.54 10.74 18.15
C ASP A 14 -2.43 9.66 18.20
N GLN A 15 -1.78 9.53 19.37
CA GLN A 15 -0.66 8.60 19.58
C GLN A 15 -1.04 7.14 19.33
N ASP A 16 -2.28 6.76 19.61
CA ASP A 16 -2.74 5.39 19.36
C ASP A 16 -2.87 5.11 17.85
N LYS A 17 -3.34 6.08 17.08
CA LYS A 17 -3.37 6.01 15.61
C LYS A 17 -1.96 6.00 15.00
N GLN A 18 -1.02 6.72 15.61
CA GLN A 18 0.39 6.68 15.21
C GLN A 18 1.01 5.29 15.44
N ARG A 19 0.72 4.65 16.58
CA ARG A 19 1.19 3.28 16.89
C ARG A 19 0.66 2.26 15.91
N VAL A 20 -0.61 2.38 15.52
CA VAL A 20 -1.24 1.52 14.50
C VAL A 20 -0.52 1.68 13.16
N ALA A 21 -0.33 2.91 12.69
CA ALA A 21 0.35 3.18 11.43
C ALA A 21 1.79 2.67 11.40
N ILE A 22 2.53 2.77 12.52
CA ILE A 22 3.90 2.24 12.66
C ILE A 22 3.89 0.72 12.68
N GLY A 23 2.92 0.10 13.37
CA GLY A 23 2.75 -1.34 13.38
C GLY A 23 2.54 -1.90 11.97
N VAL A 24 1.67 -1.25 11.20
CA VAL A 24 1.38 -1.58 9.80
C VAL A 24 2.63 -1.44 8.92
N ALA A 25 3.33 -0.32 9.00
CA ALA A 25 4.55 -0.10 8.22
C ALA A 25 5.64 -1.13 8.51
N LYS A 26 5.82 -1.51 9.80
CA LYS A 26 6.75 -2.57 10.20
C LYS A 26 6.33 -3.95 9.69
N ALA A 27 5.03 -4.26 9.72
CA ALA A 27 4.51 -5.54 9.23
C ALA A 27 4.76 -5.72 7.74
N ILE A 28 4.57 -4.65 6.95
CA ILE A 28 4.83 -4.65 5.51
C ILE A 28 6.33 -4.87 5.20
N GLN A 29 7.24 -4.35 6.03
CA GLN A 29 8.69 -4.47 5.81
C GLN A 29 9.32 -5.81 6.24
N GLN A 30 8.68 -6.59 7.12
CA GLN A 30 9.30 -7.78 7.73
C GLN A 30 9.04 -9.10 7.00
N LYS A 31 8.24 -9.12 5.95
CA LYS A 31 7.83 -10.35 5.27
C LYS A 31 8.59 -10.62 3.97
N SER A 32 9.73 -11.26 4.07
CA SER A 32 10.44 -11.87 2.94
C SER A 32 11.02 -13.22 3.37
N ALA A 33 10.39 -14.29 2.96
CA ALA A 33 10.85 -15.68 2.73
C ALA A 33 9.91 -16.77 3.28
N ASN A 34 9.52 -17.67 2.40
CA ASN A 34 8.88 -18.99 2.53
C ASN A 34 7.36 -19.09 2.53
N SER A 35 6.77 -19.46 1.39
CA SER A 35 5.54 -20.25 1.34
C SER A 35 5.16 -20.87 0.00
N ALA A 36 4.32 -21.88 0.06
CA ALA A 36 3.79 -22.65 -1.04
C ALA A 36 2.58 -21.97 -1.73
N PRO A 37 2.24 -22.35 -2.98
CA PRO A 37 1.19 -21.69 -3.75
C PRO A 37 -0.22 -22.00 -3.23
N ALA A 38 -1.10 -21.00 -3.18
CA ALA A 38 -2.52 -21.13 -2.94
C ALA A 38 -3.36 -20.40 -4.00
N GLU A 39 -4.63 -20.81 -4.15
CA GLU A 39 -5.52 -20.39 -5.24
C GLU A 39 -6.06 -18.96 -5.10
N ALA A 40 -6.27 -18.26 -6.22
CA ALA A 40 -6.83 -16.93 -6.25
C ALA A 40 -8.31 -16.92 -5.81
N GLY A 41 -8.66 -16.10 -4.80
CA GLY A 41 -10.04 -15.87 -4.36
C GLY A 41 -10.52 -16.70 -3.16
N ALA A 42 -9.70 -17.60 -2.58
CA ALA A 42 -10.08 -18.36 -1.43
C ALA A 42 -9.94 -17.55 -0.13
N GLY A 43 -11.03 -17.41 0.63
CA GLY A 43 -10.99 -16.98 2.03
C GLY A 43 -11.58 -15.61 2.37
N ILE A 44 -12.13 -14.85 1.43
CA ILE A 44 -12.81 -13.60 1.77
C ILE A 44 -14.31 -13.83 1.92
N ASN A 45 -14.85 -13.42 3.07
CA ASN A 45 -16.29 -13.29 3.24
C ASN A 45 -16.83 -12.04 2.49
N ASP A 46 -18.13 -12.01 2.25
CA ASP A 46 -18.77 -10.91 1.52
C ASP A 46 -18.64 -9.56 2.25
N GLU A 47 -18.59 -9.56 3.57
CA GLU A 47 -18.43 -8.35 4.39
C GLU A 47 -17.08 -7.68 4.15
N SER A 48 -16.00 -8.45 4.16
CA SER A 48 -14.66 -7.94 3.84
C SER A 48 -14.58 -7.42 2.40
N ARG A 49 -15.24 -8.08 1.44
CA ARG A 49 -15.32 -7.60 0.05
C ARG A 49 -16.02 -6.24 -0.04
N VAL A 50 -17.14 -6.09 0.64
CA VAL A 50 -17.90 -4.83 0.68
C VAL A 50 -17.05 -3.73 1.32
N PHE A 51 -16.43 -4.01 2.46
CA PHE A 51 -15.56 -3.05 3.15
C PHE A 51 -14.40 -2.57 2.26
N ILE A 52 -13.64 -3.49 1.68
CA ILE A 52 -12.53 -3.17 0.77
C ILE A 52 -13.02 -2.31 -0.41
N SER A 53 -14.17 -2.66 -0.99
CA SER A 53 -14.76 -1.92 -2.10
C SER A 53 -15.17 -0.50 -1.71
N GLN A 54 -15.69 -0.30 -0.50
CA GLN A 54 -16.05 1.03 0.03
C GLN A 54 -14.81 1.91 0.22
N ILE A 55 -13.71 1.36 0.76
CA ILE A 55 -12.47 2.09 0.93
C ILE A 55 -11.88 2.48 -0.43
N LEU A 56 -11.85 1.55 -1.40
CA LEU A 56 -11.40 1.87 -2.76
C LEU A 56 -12.23 3.00 -3.37
N ARG A 57 -13.54 2.92 -3.27
CA ARG A 57 -14.43 3.97 -3.79
C ARG A 57 -14.16 5.32 -3.11
N SER A 58 -13.90 5.31 -1.80
CA SER A 58 -13.53 6.53 -1.08
C SER A 58 -12.23 7.13 -1.61
N THR A 59 -11.20 6.31 -1.82
CA THR A 59 -9.92 6.77 -2.41
C THR A 59 -10.09 7.26 -3.84
N GLU A 60 -10.91 6.60 -4.67
CA GLU A 60 -11.25 7.05 -6.03
C GLU A 60 -11.87 8.47 -6.03
N ASN A 61 -12.83 8.71 -5.15
CA ASN A 61 -13.48 10.02 -5.04
C ASN A 61 -12.47 11.11 -4.68
N VAL A 62 -11.68 10.87 -3.62
CA VAL A 62 -10.67 11.83 -3.15
C VAL A 62 -9.65 12.12 -4.25
N TRP A 63 -9.05 11.10 -4.86
CA TRP A 63 -8.03 11.31 -5.87
C TRP A 63 -8.59 11.87 -7.19
N SER A 64 -9.82 11.53 -7.56
CA SER A 64 -10.49 12.14 -8.72
C SER A 64 -10.64 13.64 -8.54
N ASP A 65 -11.01 14.09 -7.33
CA ASP A 65 -11.15 15.51 -7.03
C ASP A 65 -9.78 16.21 -6.92
N GLN A 66 -8.78 15.57 -6.33
CA GLN A 66 -7.41 16.11 -6.27
C GLN A 66 -6.80 16.27 -7.67
N PHE A 67 -6.95 15.29 -8.54
CA PHE A 67 -6.44 15.37 -9.90
C PHE A 67 -7.13 16.48 -10.70
N LYS A 68 -8.46 16.65 -10.59
CA LYS A 68 -9.19 17.75 -11.24
C LYS A 68 -8.70 19.13 -10.79
N GLN A 69 -8.28 19.26 -9.54
CA GLN A 69 -7.89 20.54 -8.96
C GLN A 69 -6.40 20.88 -9.16
N HIS A 70 -5.53 19.86 -9.23
CA HIS A 70 -4.09 20.05 -9.11
C HIS A 70 -3.26 19.45 -10.25
N VAL A 71 -3.85 18.65 -11.14
CA VAL A 71 -3.12 18.01 -12.23
C VAL A 71 -3.74 18.42 -13.55
N GLU A 72 -3.12 19.41 -14.23
CA GLU A 72 -3.59 19.92 -15.51
C GLU A 72 -3.57 18.82 -16.59
N GLY A 73 -4.67 18.71 -17.33
CA GLY A 73 -4.77 17.85 -18.51
C GLY A 73 -4.84 16.34 -18.25
N SER A 74 -4.82 15.90 -16.99
CA SER A 74 -4.85 14.48 -16.64
C SER A 74 -6.06 14.15 -15.77
N GLY A 75 -6.87 13.18 -16.20
CA GLY A 75 -7.87 12.56 -15.35
C GLY A 75 -7.23 11.50 -14.44
N TYR A 76 -7.81 11.31 -13.25
CA TYR A 76 -7.44 10.18 -12.40
C TYR A 76 -7.98 8.87 -12.98
N THR A 77 -7.12 7.90 -13.17
CA THR A 77 -7.50 6.53 -13.52
C THR A 77 -7.25 5.66 -12.29
N PRO A 78 -8.29 5.11 -11.64
CA PRO A 78 -8.09 4.32 -10.43
C PRO A 78 -7.38 3.00 -10.72
N PRO A 79 -6.60 2.47 -9.77
CA PRO A 79 -5.99 1.15 -9.89
C PRO A 79 -7.06 0.07 -9.77
N LYS A 80 -6.83 -1.09 -10.39
CA LYS A 80 -7.63 -2.29 -10.11
C LYS A 80 -7.08 -2.97 -8.86
N LEU A 81 -7.98 -3.41 -7.98
CA LEU A 81 -7.61 -4.21 -6.83
C LEU A 81 -7.85 -5.69 -7.12
N ILE A 82 -6.83 -6.50 -6.85
CA ILE A 82 -6.85 -7.96 -6.94
C ILE A 82 -6.78 -8.53 -5.54
N ILE A 83 -7.78 -9.33 -5.21
CA ILE A 83 -7.80 -10.07 -3.96
C ILE A 83 -7.33 -11.49 -4.27
N PHE A 84 -6.34 -11.96 -3.52
CA PHE A 84 -5.75 -13.28 -3.73
C PHE A 84 -5.49 -14.00 -2.41
N GLY A 85 -5.20 -15.30 -2.47
CA GLY A 85 -4.79 -16.09 -1.31
C GLY A 85 -3.46 -16.78 -1.58
N GLY A 86 -2.48 -16.61 -0.71
CA GLY A 86 -1.17 -17.25 -0.76
C GLY A 86 -0.26 -16.74 -1.87
N SER A 87 -0.59 -16.91 -3.15
CA SER A 87 0.21 -16.39 -4.25
C SER A 87 -0.65 -15.98 -5.44
N VAL A 88 -0.11 -15.07 -6.27
CA VAL A 88 -0.80 -14.53 -7.44
C VAL A 88 0.21 -14.26 -8.57
N ASP A 89 -0.20 -14.52 -9.81
CA ASP A 89 0.58 -14.12 -10.97
C ASP A 89 0.32 -12.63 -11.27
N THR A 90 1.40 -11.86 -11.39
CA THR A 90 1.38 -10.44 -11.73
C THR A 90 1.91 -10.22 -13.13
N GLY A 91 1.80 -8.99 -13.64
CA GLY A 91 2.31 -8.63 -14.97
C GLY A 91 3.82 -8.85 -15.19
N CYS A 92 4.61 -9.07 -14.12
CA CYS A 92 6.07 -9.25 -14.20
C CYS A 92 6.61 -10.37 -13.31
N GLY A 93 5.78 -11.32 -12.90
CA GLY A 93 6.20 -12.46 -12.09
C GLY A 93 5.20 -12.82 -11.01
N ARG A 94 5.63 -13.64 -10.07
CA ARG A 94 4.76 -14.20 -9.03
C ARG A 94 4.86 -13.37 -7.76
N GLY A 95 3.71 -12.85 -7.29
CA GLY A 95 3.54 -12.26 -5.98
C GLY A 95 3.18 -13.32 -4.93
N SER A 96 3.53 -13.07 -3.67
CA SER A 96 3.26 -13.96 -2.55
C SER A 96 2.61 -13.17 -1.41
N ALA A 97 1.69 -13.79 -0.67
CA ALA A 97 1.07 -13.23 0.53
C ALA A 97 2.08 -12.77 1.58
N GLU A 98 3.27 -13.40 1.60
CA GLU A 98 4.37 -13.03 2.48
C GLU A 98 4.93 -11.64 2.24
N MET A 99 4.73 -11.09 1.03
CA MET A 99 5.13 -9.71 0.70
C MET A 99 4.24 -8.68 1.41
N GLY A 100 3.10 -9.11 1.96
CA GLY A 100 2.02 -8.22 2.39
C GLY A 100 1.23 -7.68 1.21
N PRO A 101 0.32 -6.73 1.41
CA PRO A 101 -0.29 -5.93 0.36
C PRO A 101 0.78 -5.18 -0.45
N PHE A 102 0.56 -5.03 -1.75
CA PHE A 102 1.49 -4.31 -2.60
C PHE A 102 0.80 -3.72 -3.83
N TYR A 103 1.33 -2.59 -4.30
CA TYR A 103 1.02 -2.03 -5.61
C TYR A 103 2.07 -2.47 -6.64
N TRP A 104 1.62 -2.85 -7.85
CA TRP A 104 2.51 -3.22 -8.93
C TRP A 104 2.47 -2.18 -10.06
N PRO A 105 3.55 -1.40 -10.27
CA PRO A 105 3.54 -0.32 -11.26
C PRO A 105 3.32 -0.78 -12.70
N ALA A 106 3.86 -1.95 -13.07
CA ALA A 106 3.83 -2.43 -14.45
C ALA A 106 2.43 -2.81 -14.95
N ASP A 107 1.51 -3.18 -14.07
CA ASP A 107 0.12 -3.48 -14.43
C ASP A 107 -0.91 -2.55 -13.78
N SER A 108 -0.44 -1.58 -12.99
CA SER A 108 -1.27 -0.59 -12.29
C SER A 108 -2.33 -1.23 -11.39
N ARG A 109 -1.94 -2.28 -10.66
CA ARG A 109 -2.85 -3.02 -9.77
C ARG A 109 -2.36 -3.02 -8.34
N VAL A 110 -3.32 -2.99 -7.43
CA VAL A 110 -3.11 -3.24 -6.01
C VAL A 110 -3.45 -4.71 -5.72
N TYR A 111 -2.61 -5.38 -4.98
CA TYR A 111 -2.75 -6.78 -4.62
C TYR A 111 -2.87 -6.92 -3.11
N ILE A 112 -3.91 -7.61 -2.64
CA ILE A 112 -4.16 -7.81 -1.22
C ILE A 112 -4.52 -9.27 -0.95
N ASP A 113 -3.78 -9.90 -0.04
CA ASP A 113 -4.22 -11.12 0.63
C ASP A 113 -4.90 -10.73 1.95
N PRO A 114 -6.18 -11.04 2.14
CA PRO A 114 -6.90 -10.68 3.36
C PRO A 114 -6.33 -11.32 4.63
N ALA A 115 -5.66 -12.45 4.54
CA ALA A 115 -4.95 -13.07 5.66
C ALA A 115 -3.93 -12.11 6.30
N PHE A 116 -3.45 -11.11 5.56
CA PHE A 116 -2.60 -10.06 6.10
C PHE A 116 -3.31 -9.24 7.19
N PHE A 117 -4.60 -8.98 7.07
CA PHE A 117 -5.36 -8.22 8.06
C PHE A 117 -5.53 -8.99 9.37
N ASP A 118 -5.68 -10.32 9.29
CA ASP A 118 -5.69 -11.18 10.47
C ASP A 118 -4.33 -11.18 11.16
N GLU A 119 -3.25 -11.24 10.40
CA GLU A 119 -1.90 -11.14 10.93
C GLU A 119 -1.64 -9.78 11.56
N LEU A 120 -2.10 -8.71 10.93
CA LEU A 120 -2.00 -7.35 11.45
C LEU A 120 -2.71 -7.22 12.81
N ALA A 121 -3.90 -7.81 12.94
CA ALA A 121 -4.66 -7.82 14.18
C ALA A 121 -3.98 -8.66 15.27
N THR A 122 -3.57 -9.88 14.94
CA THR A 122 -3.10 -10.86 15.94
C THR A 122 -1.64 -10.66 16.36
N ARG A 123 -0.75 -10.46 15.39
CA ARG A 123 0.71 -10.34 15.65
C ARG A 123 1.15 -8.92 15.97
N HIS A 124 0.53 -7.93 15.32
CA HIS A 124 0.93 -6.53 15.47
C HIS A 124 0.01 -5.72 16.36
N LYS A 125 -1.10 -6.32 16.85
CA LYS A 125 -2.12 -5.65 17.67
C LYS A 125 -2.64 -4.37 17.01
N ALA A 126 -2.66 -4.34 15.70
CA ALA A 126 -3.05 -3.22 14.85
C ALA A 126 -4.21 -3.62 13.93
N GLY A 127 -5.24 -4.27 14.50
CA GLY A 127 -6.44 -4.66 13.78
C GLY A 127 -7.47 -3.55 13.71
N GLY A 128 -8.58 -3.86 13.01
CA GLY A 128 -9.76 -2.99 12.87
C GLY A 128 -9.80 -2.20 11.57
N ASP A 129 -10.93 -1.60 11.31
CA ASP A 129 -11.29 -0.98 10.03
C ASP A 129 -10.32 0.12 9.60
N PHE A 130 -9.86 0.93 10.56
CA PHE A 130 -8.89 1.98 10.28
C PHE A 130 -7.55 1.43 9.75
N ALA A 131 -7.05 0.36 10.33
CA ALA A 131 -5.79 -0.24 9.91
C ALA A 131 -5.90 -0.84 8.50
N GLN A 132 -7.01 -1.51 8.20
CA GLN A 132 -7.30 -2.05 6.88
C GLN A 132 -7.44 -0.93 5.84
N ALA A 133 -8.22 0.11 6.16
CA ALA A 133 -8.40 1.27 5.30
C ALA A 133 -7.08 1.99 5.02
N TYR A 134 -6.22 2.13 6.03
CA TYR A 134 -4.90 2.73 5.89
C TYR A 134 -4.00 1.93 4.92
N VAL A 135 -3.98 0.61 5.04
CA VAL A 135 -3.19 -0.25 4.13
C VAL A 135 -3.66 -0.09 2.69
N ILE A 136 -4.98 -0.16 2.46
CA ILE A 136 -5.54 -0.01 1.11
C ILE A 136 -5.20 1.37 0.53
N ALA A 137 -5.37 2.44 1.31
CA ALA A 137 -5.06 3.79 0.89
C ALA A 137 -3.56 4.00 0.63
N HIS A 138 -2.68 3.33 1.37
CA HIS A 138 -1.23 3.34 1.16
C HIS A 138 -0.87 2.75 -0.21
N GLU A 139 -1.43 1.60 -0.57
CA GLU A 139 -1.17 0.99 -1.88
C GLU A 139 -1.74 1.83 -3.04
N VAL A 140 -2.90 2.48 -2.82
CA VAL A 140 -3.44 3.45 -3.78
C VAL A 140 -2.54 4.68 -3.90
N ALA A 141 -1.88 5.13 -2.81
CA ALA A 141 -0.93 6.24 -2.88
C ALA A 141 0.30 5.89 -3.75
N HIS A 142 0.80 4.65 -3.71
CA HIS A 142 1.85 4.21 -4.67
C HIS A 142 1.38 4.29 -6.13
N HIS A 143 0.11 3.99 -6.40
CA HIS A 143 -0.46 4.20 -7.73
C HIS A 143 -0.45 5.69 -8.13
N VAL A 144 -0.82 6.58 -7.22
CA VAL A 144 -0.76 8.04 -7.45
C VAL A 144 0.67 8.50 -7.70
N GLN A 145 1.64 8.03 -6.93
CA GLN A 145 3.06 8.31 -7.15
C GLN A 145 3.54 7.86 -8.53
N ASN A 146 3.01 6.73 -9.02
CA ASN A 146 3.28 6.26 -10.38
C ASN A 146 2.66 7.19 -11.43
N LEU A 147 1.37 7.54 -11.29
CA LEU A 147 0.67 8.44 -12.22
C LEU A 147 1.29 9.84 -12.29
N THR A 148 1.82 10.34 -11.18
CA THR A 148 2.44 11.67 -11.08
C THR A 148 3.94 11.68 -11.43
N GLY A 149 4.50 10.52 -11.78
CA GLY A 149 5.90 10.36 -12.17
C GLY A 149 6.90 10.43 -11.00
N TYR A 150 6.43 10.42 -9.75
CA TYR A 150 7.32 10.39 -8.58
C TYR A 150 8.11 9.08 -8.50
N SER A 151 7.45 7.95 -8.73
CA SER A 151 8.09 6.63 -8.75
C SER A 151 9.23 6.56 -9.77
N ASP A 152 9.03 7.09 -10.96
CA ASP A 152 10.04 7.14 -12.02
C ASP A 152 11.24 8.01 -11.62
N ARG A 153 10.99 9.18 -11.04
CA ARG A 153 12.06 10.07 -10.55
C ARG A 153 12.89 9.41 -9.46
N VAL A 154 12.24 8.73 -8.52
CA VAL A 154 12.94 7.98 -7.45
C VAL A 154 13.77 6.86 -8.06
N ASN A 155 13.22 6.06 -8.97
CA ASN A 155 13.92 4.97 -9.64
C ASN A 155 15.12 5.48 -10.46
N GLN A 156 14.98 6.62 -11.14
CA GLN A 156 16.06 7.23 -11.90
C GLN A 156 17.23 7.67 -11.00
N VAL A 157 16.93 8.28 -9.85
CA VAL A 157 17.97 8.63 -8.86
C VAL A 157 18.60 7.38 -8.26
N ARG A 158 17.80 6.36 -7.91
CA ARG A 158 18.29 5.09 -7.35
C ARG A 158 19.24 4.36 -8.30
N SER A 159 19.00 4.38 -9.60
CA SER A 159 19.87 3.70 -10.58
C SER A 159 21.27 4.29 -10.67
N GLN A 160 21.47 5.53 -10.23
CA GLN A 160 22.70 6.31 -10.36
C GLN A 160 23.47 6.48 -9.04
N ARG A 161 23.00 5.92 -7.92
CA ARG A 161 23.54 6.22 -6.58
C ARG A 161 23.92 4.94 -5.82
N ASP A 162 24.69 5.16 -4.74
CA ASP A 162 25.05 4.12 -3.79
C ASP A 162 23.84 3.58 -2.98
N GLU A 163 24.03 2.49 -2.26
CA GLU A 163 22.97 1.84 -1.48
C GLU A 163 22.37 2.74 -0.39
N THR A 164 23.17 3.63 0.21
CA THR A 164 22.67 4.56 1.22
C THR A 164 21.65 5.52 0.62
N MET A 165 21.96 6.09 -0.54
CA MET A 165 21.07 6.99 -1.26
C MET A 165 19.83 6.27 -1.78
N LYS A 166 19.98 5.03 -2.27
CA LYS A 166 18.83 4.19 -2.69
C LYS A 166 17.85 3.99 -1.54
N ASN A 167 18.37 3.64 -0.35
CA ASN A 167 17.53 3.45 0.85
C ASN A 167 16.84 4.75 1.26
N GLN A 168 17.55 5.87 1.25
CA GLN A 168 16.96 7.19 1.56
C GLN A 168 15.83 7.56 0.58
N MET A 169 16.01 7.31 -0.71
CA MET A 169 14.99 7.56 -1.72
C MET A 169 13.76 6.66 -1.56
N SER A 170 13.97 5.39 -1.21
CA SER A 170 12.86 4.48 -0.87
C SER A 170 12.07 4.99 0.33
N VAL A 171 12.77 5.36 1.41
CA VAL A 171 12.11 5.94 2.61
C VAL A 171 11.32 7.20 2.27
N ARG A 172 11.84 8.07 1.40
CA ARG A 172 11.11 9.28 0.97
C ARG A 172 9.85 8.95 0.18
N LEU A 173 9.90 7.93 -0.66
CA LEU A 173 8.72 7.47 -1.40
C LEU A 173 7.62 6.97 -0.47
N GLU A 174 8.00 6.19 0.56
CA GLU A 174 7.08 5.68 1.57
C GLU A 174 6.47 6.78 2.46
N LEU A 175 7.12 7.93 2.57
CA LEU A 175 6.71 9.02 3.46
C LEU A 175 5.96 10.15 2.74
N GLN A 176 5.83 10.09 1.44
CA GLN A 176 5.12 11.08 0.65
C GLN A 176 3.60 10.86 0.70
#